data_6918064653ee644ac0203a8f51a92624
#
_entry.id   6918064653ee644ac0203a8f51a92624
#
_cell.length_a   1.000
_cell.length_b   1.000
_cell.length_c   1.000
_cell.angle_alpha   90.00
_cell.angle_beta   90.00
_cell.angle_gamma   90.00
#
_symmetry.space_group_name_H-M   'P 1'
#
loop_
_entity.id
_entity.type
_entity.pdbx_description
1 polymer ?
#
loop_
_entity_poly.entity_id
_entity_poly.type
_entity_poly.pdbx_seq_one_letter_code
_entity_poly.pdbx_strand_id
1 'polypeptide(L)'
;PVLAFKPTDRTDLVIDLQLKGGCSAIFHAYDEPDVERLMQSPFGMIGSDGSLTKPGDGAPHPRAFGTYPRVLGRYVRERHVLTLEDAVRKMTSFPAQRFGLWQRGLLRPGAWADIVVFDLGRLHDRATNLAPHFYPFENYPHRYPEGIDYVFVNGVRVIEPEGHTGALPGFV
;
A
#
# COMPACT_ATOMS: atom_id res chain seq x y z
N PRO A 1 -6.11 -21.39 6.88
CA PRO A 1 -7.43 -21.29 6.29
C PRO A 1 -8.08 -20.00 6.75
N VAL A 2 -8.61 -19.21 5.81
CA VAL A 2 -9.37 -18.02 6.15
C VAL A 2 -10.80 -18.44 6.36
N LEU A 3 -11.32 -18.22 7.55
CA LEU A 3 -12.69 -18.55 7.89
C LEU A 3 -13.51 -17.24 7.88
N ALA A 4 -14.54 -17.18 7.05
CA ALA A 4 -15.55 -16.13 7.12
C ALA A 4 -16.58 -16.56 8.18
N PHE A 5 -16.67 -15.79 9.27
CA PHE A 5 -17.65 -16.01 10.32
C PHE A 5 -18.76 -14.96 10.26
N LYS A 6 -20.01 -15.43 10.36
CA LYS A 6 -21.12 -14.62 10.88
C LYS A 6 -21.48 -15.19 12.25
N PRO A 7 -20.83 -14.75 13.33
CA PRO A 7 -21.12 -15.26 14.64
C PRO A 7 -22.48 -14.76 15.12
N THR A 8 -23.26 -15.66 15.71
CA THR A 8 -24.46 -15.32 16.45
C THR A 8 -24.14 -14.63 17.78
N ASP A 9 -22.99 -14.93 18.35
CA ASP A 9 -22.41 -14.20 19.48
C ASP A 9 -20.96 -13.82 19.17
N ARG A 10 -20.70 -12.50 19.15
CA ARG A 10 -19.37 -11.95 18.82
C ARG A 10 -18.38 -12.08 19.96
N THR A 11 -18.87 -12.06 21.19
CA THR A 11 -18.03 -12.08 22.40
C THR A 11 -17.43 -13.46 22.60
N ASP A 12 -18.27 -14.50 22.53
CA ASP A 12 -17.80 -15.89 22.68
C ASP A 12 -16.81 -16.28 21.59
N LEU A 13 -17.04 -15.82 20.35
CA LEU A 13 -16.10 -16.07 19.26
C LEU A 13 -14.71 -15.46 19.54
N VAL A 14 -14.65 -14.21 20.03
CA VAL A 14 -13.37 -13.55 20.34
C VAL A 14 -12.65 -14.29 21.44
N ILE A 15 -13.39 -14.71 22.49
CA ILE A 15 -12.83 -15.48 23.60
C ILE A 15 -12.30 -16.83 23.10
N ASP A 16 -13.08 -17.56 22.32
CA ASP A 16 -12.70 -18.86 21.75
C ASP A 16 -11.46 -18.77 20.87
N LEU A 17 -11.38 -17.75 20.00
CA LEU A 17 -10.22 -17.50 19.16
C LEU A 17 -8.98 -17.22 20.01
N GLN A 18 -9.13 -16.42 21.05
CA GLN A 18 -8.03 -16.07 21.93
C GLN A 18 -7.52 -17.28 22.73
N LEU A 19 -8.44 -18.12 23.23
CA LEU A 19 -8.09 -19.36 23.92
C LEU A 19 -7.37 -20.39 23.01
N LYS A 20 -7.62 -20.33 21.70
CA LYS A 20 -6.98 -21.18 20.68
C LYS A 20 -5.66 -20.60 20.14
N GLY A 21 -5.10 -19.56 20.78
CA GLY A 21 -3.81 -18.98 20.40
C GLY A 21 -3.92 -17.68 19.60
N GLY A 22 -5.11 -17.11 19.47
CA GLY A 22 -5.37 -15.88 18.74
C GLY A 22 -5.44 -16.07 17.23
N CYS A 23 -5.72 -14.98 16.53
CA CYS A 23 -5.69 -14.92 15.06
C CYS A 23 -5.43 -13.50 14.58
N SER A 24 -4.90 -13.36 13.38
CA SER A 24 -4.94 -12.09 12.66
C SER A 24 -6.27 -11.95 11.94
N ALA A 25 -6.88 -10.76 11.99
CA ALA A 25 -8.17 -10.50 11.39
C ALA A 25 -8.16 -9.22 10.54
N ILE A 26 -9.00 -9.19 9.52
CA ILE A 26 -9.27 -7.99 8.72
C ILE A 26 -10.66 -7.51 9.10
N PHE A 27 -10.74 -6.27 9.59
CA PHE A 27 -11.99 -5.65 9.98
C PHE A 27 -12.45 -4.68 8.88
N HIS A 28 -13.64 -4.92 8.32
CA HIS A 28 -14.31 -3.99 7.41
C HIS A 28 -15.07 -2.94 8.23
N ALA A 29 -14.33 -1.97 8.77
CA ALA A 29 -14.85 -0.98 9.72
C ALA A 29 -14.96 0.44 9.16
N TYR A 30 -14.44 0.67 7.96
CA TYR A 30 -14.44 1.99 7.32
C TYR A 30 -15.44 2.04 6.18
N ASP A 31 -16.15 3.16 6.09
CA ASP A 31 -17.01 3.47 4.96
C ASP A 31 -16.23 4.27 3.90
N GLU A 32 -16.51 3.99 2.63
CA GLU A 32 -15.79 4.61 1.50
C GLU A 32 -15.93 6.15 1.48
N PRO A 33 -17.11 6.74 1.73
CA PRO A 33 -17.26 8.20 1.83
C PRO A 33 -16.39 8.84 2.91
N ASP A 34 -16.20 8.17 4.06
CA ASP A 34 -15.34 8.68 5.12
C ASP A 34 -13.87 8.62 4.73
N VAL A 35 -13.44 7.56 4.05
CA VAL A 35 -12.08 7.45 3.49
C VAL A 35 -11.81 8.57 2.50
N GLU A 36 -12.74 8.86 1.59
CA GLU A 36 -12.61 9.96 0.63
C GLU A 36 -12.54 11.33 1.31
N ARG A 37 -13.40 11.57 2.29
CA ARG A 37 -13.38 12.79 3.09
C ARG A 37 -12.06 13.01 3.81
N LEU A 38 -11.51 11.95 4.41
CA LEU A 38 -10.21 12.01 5.08
C LEU A 38 -9.07 12.27 4.09
N MET A 39 -9.11 11.64 2.91
CA MET A 39 -8.14 11.89 1.85
C MET A 39 -8.13 13.33 1.36
N GLN A 40 -9.30 13.97 1.27
CA GLN A 40 -9.46 15.37 0.85
C GLN A 40 -8.98 16.36 1.91
N SER A 41 -8.79 15.96 3.15
CA SER A 41 -8.29 16.84 4.20
C SER A 41 -6.93 17.44 3.82
N PRO A 42 -6.73 18.76 3.88
CA PRO A 42 -5.45 19.40 3.55
C PRO A 42 -4.33 19.02 4.53
N PHE A 43 -4.67 18.51 5.70
CA PHE A 43 -3.75 18.12 6.75
C PHE A 43 -3.43 16.62 6.74
N GLY A 44 -4.17 15.83 5.95
CA GLY A 44 -4.00 14.40 5.85
C GLY A 44 -2.79 14.01 4.98
N MET A 45 -2.08 12.99 5.40
CA MET A 45 -1.01 12.32 4.64
C MET A 45 -1.41 10.86 4.41
N ILE A 46 -0.82 10.23 3.42
CA ILE A 46 -1.08 8.82 3.11
C ILE A 46 0.05 7.97 3.70
N GLY A 47 -0.33 7.03 4.56
CA GLY A 47 0.54 5.98 5.07
C GLY A 47 -0.02 4.60 4.72
N SER A 48 0.84 3.62 4.46
CA SER A 48 0.40 2.28 4.09
C SER A 48 0.00 1.43 5.30
N ASP A 49 0.60 1.68 6.45
CA ASP A 49 0.54 0.77 7.61
C ASP A 49 0.85 -0.69 7.22
N GLY A 50 1.60 -0.86 6.13
CA GLY A 50 1.99 -2.15 5.57
C GLY A 50 3.17 -2.75 6.31
N SER A 51 3.16 -4.08 6.46
CA SER A 51 4.29 -4.83 7.00
C SER A 51 5.22 -5.27 5.87
N LEU A 52 6.51 -5.37 6.15
CA LEU A 52 7.45 -6.04 5.26
C LEU A 52 7.21 -7.55 5.38
N THR A 53 6.87 -8.17 4.27
CA THR A 53 6.62 -9.61 4.18
C THR A 53 7.46 -10.21 3.07
N LYS A 54 8.00 -11.40 3.32
CA LYS A 54 8.69 -12.17 2.29
C LYS A 54 7.70 -13.07 1.54
N PRO A 55 7.98 -13.43 0.29
CA PRO A 55 7.22 -14.47 -0.40
C PRO A 55 7.15 -15.74 0.47
N GLY A 56 5.93 -16.22 0.71
CA GLY A 56 5.69 -17.37 1.57
C GLY A 56 5.36 -17.07 3.04
N ASP A 57 5.50 -15.83 3.50
CA ASP A 57 5.18 -15.44 4.87
C ASP A 57 3.68 -15.21 5.06
N GLY A 58 2.90 -16.28 5.05
CA GLY A 58 1.46 -16.21 5.36
C GLY A 58 0.64 -15.40 4.35
N ALA A 59 -0.42 -14.73 4.84
CA ALA A 59 -1.31 -13.89 4.04
C ALA A 59 -1.19 -12.41 4.47
N PRO A 60 -0.33 -11.62 3.85
CA PRO A 60 -0.17 -10.21 4.20
C PRO A 60 -1.41 -9.41 3.84
N HIS A 61 -1.66 -8.35 4.61
CA HIS A 61 -2.74 -7.43 4.27
C HIS A 61 -2.47 -6.76 2.91
N PRO A 62 -3.47 -6.60 2.03
CA PRO A 62 -3.31 -5.96 0.72
C PRO A 62 -2.62 -4.60 0.75
N ARG A 63 -2.76 -3.86 1.85
CA ARG A 63 -2.12 -2.56 2.04
C ARG A 63 -0.59 -2.58 1.96
N ALA A 64 0.04 -3.73 2.20
CA ALA A 64 1.49 -3.87 2.07
C ALA A 64 1.97 -3.65 0.64
N PHE A 65 1.13 -3.90 -0.36
CA PHE A 65 1.47 -3.81 -1.79
C PHE A 65 0.66 -2.76 -2.55
N GLY A 66 -0.60 -2.56 -2.16
CA GLY A 66 -1.58 -1.83 -2.96
C GLY A 66 -1.86 -0.40 -2.52
N THR A 67 -1.45 0.06 -1.35
CA THR A 67 -1.87 1.37 -0.82
C THR A 67 -1.60 2.52 -1.77
N TYR A 68 -0.36 2.76 -2.15
CA TYR A 68 0.00 3.91 -3.00
C TYR A 68 -0.51 3.77 -4.44
N PRO A 69 -0.38 2.61 -5.08
CA PRO A 69 -0.99 2.38 -6.40
C PRO A 69 -2.50 2.56 -6.39
N ARG A 70 -3.21 2.15 -5.32
CA ARG A 70 -4.64 2.34 -5.16
C ARG A 70 -5.02 3.81 -5.05
N VAL A 71 -4.24 4.62 -4.33
CA VAL A 71 -4.47 6.07 -4.26
C VAL A 71 -4.44 6.68 -5.66
N LEU A 72 -3.42 6.38 -6.45
CA LEU A 72 -3.25 6.94 -7.79
C LEU A 72 -4.24 6.33 -8.80
N GLY A 73 -4.40 5.01 -8.81
CA GLY A 73 -5.29 4.33 -9.75
C GLY A 73 -6.76 4.59 -9.46
N ARG A 74 -7.19 4.36 -8.22
CA ARG A 74 -8.60 4.45 -7.85
C ARG A 74 -9.02 5.88 -7.50
N TYR A 75 -8.35 6.53 -6.55
CA TYR A 75 -8.84 7.80 -6.00
C TYR A 75 -8.45 9.02 -6.84
N VAL A 76 -7.38 8.93 -7.64
CA VAL A 76 -7.05 9.98 -8.62
C VAL A 76 -7.69 9.70 -9.96
N ARG A 77 -7.31 8.58 -10.63
CA ARG A 77 -7.71 8.32 -12.01
C ARG A 77 -9.19 7.99 -12.16
N GLU A 78 -9.74 7.09 -11.32
CA GLU A 78 -11.10 6.56 -11.53
C GLU A 78 -12.16 7.39 -10.82
N ARG A 79 -11.92 7.79 -9.58
CA ARG A 79 -12.91 8.47 -8.74
C ARG A 79 -12.75 9.98 -8.65
N HIS A 80 -11.62 10.52 -9.10
CA HIS A 80 -11.32 11.96 -9.08
C HIS A 80 -11.47 12.61 -7.68
N VAL A 81 -11.17 11.87 -6.62
CA VAL A 81 -11.22 12.35 -5.23
C VAL A 81 -10.10 13.33 -4.93
N LEU A 82 -8.92 13.06 -5.51
CA LEU A 82 -7.72 13.91 -5.42
C LEU A 82 -7.22 14.26 -6.81
N THR A 83 -6.54 15.40 -6.94
CA THR A 83 -5.67 15.64 -8.09
C THR A 83 -4.41 14.80 -8.00
N LEU A 84 -3.74 14.56 -9.12
CA LEU A 84 -2.48 13.81 -9.15
C LEU A 84 -1.42 14.49 -8.27
N GLU A 85 -1.31 15.82 -8.39
CA GLU A 85 -0.34 16.63 -7.65
C GLU A 85 -0.56 16.55 -6.14
N ASP A 86 -1.82 16.64 -5.68
CA ASP A 86 -2.12 16.56 -4.25
C ASP A 86 -1.89 15.15 -3.71
N ALA A 87 -2.27 14.12 -4.45
CA ALA A 87 -2.00 12.74 -4.10
C ALA A 87 -0.49 12.48 -3.96
N VAL A 88 0.31 12.90 -4.95
CA VAL A 88 1.78 12.78 -4.90
C VAL A 88 2.33 13.56 -3.71
N ARG A 89 1.89 14.81 -3.49
CA ARG A 89 2.29 15.62 -2.34
C ARG A 89 2.03 14.90 -1.02
N LYS A 90 0.85 14.33 -0.83
CA LYS A 90 0.43 13.62 0.38
C LYS A 90 1.21 12.32 0.63
N MET A 91 1.81 11.76 -0.40
CA MET A 91 2.62 10.53 -0.31
C MET A 91 4.13 10.79 -0.26
N THR A 92 4.59 12.01 -0.57
CA THR A 92 6.02 12.31 -0.74
C THR A 92 6.47 13.53 0.04
N SER A 93 6.31 14.73 -0.52
CA SER A 93 6.88 15.96 0.05
C SER A 93 6.24 16.35 1.38
N PHE A 94 4.95 16.11 1.55
CA PHE A 94 4.27 16.47 2.79
C PHE A 94 4.76 15.63 3.99
N PRO A 95 4.75 14.29 3.95
CA PRO A 95 5.35 13.48 5.01
C PRO A 95 6.85 13.76 5.17
N ALA A 96 7.61 13.94 4.08
CA ALA A 96 9.02 14.26 4.18
C ALA A 96 9.28 15.55 4.97
N GLN A 97 8.53 16.61 4.70
CA GLN A 97 8.59 17.87 5.45
C GLN A 97 8.22 17.68 6.92
N ARG A 98 7.15 16.92 7.17
CA ARG A 98 6.67 16.69 8.54
C ARG A 98 7.67 15.93 9.41
N PHE A 99 8.40 14.99 8.81
CA PHE A 99 9.43 14.21 9.48
C PHE A 99 10.85 14.80 9.39
N GLY A 100 11.01 15.99 8.80
CA GLY A 100 12.31 16.64 8.69
C GLY A 100 13.24 16.01 7.65
N LEU A 101 12.73 15.29 6.68
CA LEU A 101 13.51 14.66 5.61
C LEU A 101 13.75 15.66 4.45
N TRP A 102 14.51 16.71 4.71
CA TRP A 102 14.63 17.89 3.83
C TRP A 102 15.21 17.61 2.44
N GLN A 103 15.91 16.51 2.26
CA GLN A 103 16.51 16.11 0.98
C GLN A 103 15.71 15.02 0.25
N ARG A 104 14.50 14.71 0.71
CA ARG A 104 13.61 13.68 0.12
C ARG A 104 12.25 14.24 -0.20
N GLY A 105 11.47 13.49 -0.99
CA GLY A 105 10.09 13.81 -1.31
C GLY A 105 9.87 14.87 -2.38
N LEU A 106 10.92 15.41 -2.98
CA LEU A 106 10.87 16.38 -4.08
C LEU A 106 11.96 16.10 -5.11
N LEU A 107 11.63 16.23 -6.38
CA LEU A 107 12.58 16.18 -7.49
C LEU A 107 13.23 17.57 -7.64
N ARG A 108 14.43 17.74 -7.08
CA ARG A 108 15.21 18.98 -7.19
C ARG A 108 16.71 18.69 -7.14
N PRO A 109 17.57 19.55 -7.73
CA PRO A 109 19.00 19.40 -7.59
C PRO A 109 19.45 19.37 -6.12
N GLY A 110 20.34 18.45 -5.78
CA GLY A 110 20.85 18.24 -4.42
C GLY A 110 19.98 17.37 -3.51
N ALA A 111 18.79 16.94 -3.96
CA ALA A 111 17.99 15.95 -3.24
C ALA A 111 18.40 14.52 -3.62
N TRP A 112 18.12 13.58 -2.73
CA TRP A 112 18.28 12.17 -3.01
C TRP A 112 17.35 11.74 -4.15
N ALA A 113 17.87 10.94 -5.04
CA ALA A 113 17.12 10.44 -6.19
C ALA A 113 16.28 9.20 -5.81
N ASP A 114 15.23 9.43 -5.01
CA ASP A 114 14.17 8.46 -4.74
C ASP A 114 13.04 8.73 -5.73
N ILE A 115 12.99 7.96 -6.80
CA ILE A 115 12.15 8.26 -7.97
C ILE A 115 11.32 7.03 -8.33
N VAL A 116 10.03 7.25 -8.56
CA VAL A 116 9.13 6.25 -9.12
C VAL A 116 8.68 6.72 -10.50
N VAL A 117 8.87 5.87 -11.51
CA VAL A 117 8.38 6.09 -12.87
C VAL A 117 7.18 5.18 -13.07
N PHE A 118 6.04 5.75 -13.41
CA PHE A 118 4.79 5.02 -13.58
C PHE A 118 3.94 5.59 -14.71
N ASP A 119 3.11 4.75 -15.28
CA ASP A 119 2.06 5.12 -16.23
C ASP A 119 0.72 5.16 -15.50
N LEU A 120 0.17 6.36 -15.27
CA LEU A 120 -1.10 6.53 -14.56
C LEU A 120 -2.26 5.79 -15.25
N GLY A 121 -2.24 5.69 -16.59
CA GLY A 121 -3.26 4.99 -17.36
C GLY A 121 -3.29 3.49 -17.10
N ARG A 122 -2.11 2.89 -16.89
CA ARG A 122 -1.93 1.45 -16.61
C ARG A 122 -1.85 1.13 -15.12
N LEU A 123 -1.71 2.15 -14.24
CA LEU A 123 -1.49 1.92 -12.83
C LEU A 123 -2.71 1.26 -12.18
N HIS A 124 -2.52 0.05 -11.70
CA HIS A 124 -3.58 -0.73 -11.09
C HIS A 124 -3.10 -1.48 -9.84
N ASP A 125 -3.87 -1.32 -8.75
CA ASP A 125 -3.70 -2.11 -7.54
C ASP A 125 -4.28 -3.51 -7.77
N ARG A 126 -3.41 -4.52 -7.67
CA ARG A 126 -3.78 -5.93 -7.82
C ARG A 126 -4.01 -6.64 -6.51
N ALA A 127 -3.67 -5.99 -5.39
CA ALA A 127 -3.84 -6.57 -4.08
C ALA A 127 -5.32 -6.59 -3.70
N THR A 128 -5.79 -7.70 -3.13
CA THR A 128 -7.18 -7.86 -2.72
C THR A 128 -7.29 -8.75 -1.49
N ASN A 129 -8.29 -8.46 -0.65
CA ASN A 129 -8.72 -9.29 0.47
C ASN A 129 -10.07 -9.96 0.23
N LEU A 130 -10.63 -9.88 -0.98
CA LEU A 130 -11.94 -10.43 -1.28
C LEU A 130 -11.87 -11.93 -1.55
N ALA A 131 -12.85 -12.66 -0.98
CA ALA A 131 -13.09 -14.06 -1.34
C ALA A 131 -13.48 -14.18 -2.84
N PRO A 132 -13.19 -15.32 -3.51
CA PRO A 132 -12.70 -16.59 -2.96
C PRO A 132 -11.26 -16.52 -2.57
N HIS A 133 -10.56 -15.63 -2.73
CA HIS A 133 -9.38 -15.49 -2.30
C HIS A 133 -8.63 -14.51 -2.36
N PHE A 134 -8.52 -14.58 -1.57
CA PHE A 134 -7.49 -14.13 -0.82
C PHE A 134 -6.20 -14.10 -1.57
N TYR A 135 -5.77 -14.90 -2.21
CA TYR A 135 -4.56 -14.99 -3.01
C TYR A 135 -4.67 -16.30 -3.77
N PRO A 136 -4.55 -16.36 -5.07
CA PRO A 136 -4.39 -17.63 -5.73
C PRO A 136 -3.15 -18.30 -5.13
N PHE A 137 -3.37 -19.37 -4.44
CA PHE A 137 -2.36 -20.14 -3.74
C PHE A 137 -1.22 -20.64 -4.63
N GLU A 138 -1.39 -20.51 -5.93
CA GLU A 138 -0.47 -21.19 -6.82
C GLU A 138 0.84 -20.50 -7.02
N ASN A 139 0.99 -19.20 -6.75
CA ASN A 139 2.31 -18.64 -6.92
C ASN A 139 2.68 -17.37 -6.15
N TYR A 140 1.92 -16.69 -5.39
CA TYR A 140 2.33 -15.58 -4.52
C TYR A 140 1.14 -14.78 -4.03
N PRO A 141 0.98 -14.65 -2.70
CA PRO A 141 0.04 -13.68 -2.10
C PRO A 141 0.46 -12.21 -2.38
N HIS A 142 1.63 -12.01 -2.93
CA HIS A 142 2.23 -10.73 -3.18
C HIS A 142 1.90 -10.33 -4.60
N ARG A 143 0.79 -9.64 -4.80
CA ARG A 143 0.48 -9.08 -6.09
C ARG A 143 1.05 -7.67 -6.17
N TYR A 144 2.15 -7.56 -6.88
CA TYR A 144 2.69 -6.26 -7.24
C TYR A 144 1.70 -5.49 -8.12
N PRO A 145 1.65 -4.15 -7.98
CA PRO A 145 0.83 -3.32 -8.84
C PRO A 145 1.31 -3.37 -10.29
N GLU A 146 0.41 -3.13 -11.21
CA GLU A 146 0.74 -2.88 -12.62
C GLU A 146 0.97 -1.39 -12.84
N GLY A 147 1.72 -1.04 -13.88
CA GLY A 147 1.94 0.35 -14.31
C GLY A 147 3.05 1.09 -13.57
N ILE A 148 3.83 0.41 -12.71
CA ILE A 148 5.10 0.93 -12.21
C ILE A 148 6.21 0.37 -13.08
N ASP A 149 6.93 1.25 -13.78
CA ASP A 149 7.96 0.83 -14.73
C ASP A 149 9.35 0.80 -14.06
N TYR A 150 9.68 1.81 -13.25
CA TYR A 150 10.97 1.87 -12.55
C TYR A 150 10.83 2.46 -11.16
N VAL A 151 11.68 1.97 -10.24
CA VAL A 151 11.88 2.58 -8.94
C VAL A 151 13.38 2.76 -8.69
N PHE A 152 13.75 3.96 -8.27
CA PHE A 152 15.11 4.29 -7.85
C PHE A 152 15.10 4.67 -6.37
N VAL A 153 16.09 4.20 -5.64
CA VAL A 153 16.37 4.58 -4.26
C VAL A 153 17.81 5.06 -4.17
N ASN A 154 18.01 6.26 -3.66
CA ASN A 154 19.33 6.90 -3.59
C ASN A 154 20.07 6.90 -4.95
N GLY A 155 19.35 7.03 -6.06
CA GLY A 155 19.89 7.02 -7.42
C GLY A 155 20.18 5.65 -8.02
N VAL A 156 19.99 4.57 -7.27
CA VAL A 156 20.18 3.21 -7.75
C VAL A 156 18.84 2.59 -8.11
N ARG A 157 18.75 1.98 -9.28
CA ARG A 157 17.53 1.31 -9.75
C ARG A 157 17.31 0.01 -8.95
N VAL A 158 16.12 -0.09 -8.34
CA VAL A 158 15.73 -1.25 -7.52
C VAL A 158 14.58 -2.04 -8.14
N ILE A 159 13.74 -1.40 -8.97
CA ILE A 159 12.67 -2.06 -9.74
C ILE A 159 12.82 -1.67 -11.21
N GLU A 160 12.58 -2.64 -12.06
CA GLU A 160 12.53 -2.53 -13.52
C GLU A 160 11.42 -3.46 -14.06
N PRO A 161 11.07 -3.41 -15.38
CA PRO A 161 9.96 -4.21 -15.92
C PRO A 161 10.06 -5.71 -15.64
N GLU A 162 11.27 -6.23 -15.56
CA GLU A 162 11.57 -7.65 -15.27
C GLU A 162 11.46 -7.99 -13.77
N GLY A 163 11.33 -6.99 -12.90
CA GLY A 163 11.15 -7.17 -11.46
C GLY A 163 12.21 -6.45 -10.61
N HIS A 164 12.48 -6.98 -9.42
CA HIS A 164 13.45 -6.42 -8.49
C HIS A 164 14.88 -6.75 -8.93
N THR A 165 15.74 -5.73 -9.02
CA THR A 165 17.13 -5.87 -9.51
C THR A 165 18.08 -6.59 -8.52
N GLY A 166 17.66 -6.80 -7.29
CA GLY A 166 18.51 -7.31 -6.20
C GLY A 166 19.30 -6.22 -5.47
N ALA A 167 19.33 -4.97 -5.97
CA ALA A 167 20.02 -3.88 -5.30
C ALA A 167 19.31 -3.44 -4.02
N LEU A 168 20.10 -3.17 -2.96
CA LEU A 168 19.62 -2.72 -1.65
C LEU A 168 20.33 -1.41 -1.25
N PRO A 169 20.09 -0.30 -1.94
CA PRO A 169 20.80 0.97 -1.74
C PRO A 169 20.25 1.81 -0.58
N GLY A 170 19.24 1.32 0.13
CA GLY A 170 18.69 1.99 1.29
C GLY A 170 19.71 2.04 2.44
N PHE A 171 19.66 3.12 3.21
CA PHE A 171 20.38 3.23 4.49
C PHE A 171 19.50 3.93 5.51
N VAL A 172 19.77 3.68 6.78
CA VAL A 172 19.07 4.24 7.94
C VAL A 172 19.89 5.34 8.56
#